data_25d708fcb0206e4fb278dc82cb0e037f
#
_entry.id   25d708fcb0206e4fb278dc82cb0e037f
#
_cell.length_a   1.000
_cell.length_b   1.000
_cell.length_c   1.000
_cell.angle_alpha   90.00
_cell.angle_beta   90.00
_cell.angle_gamma   90.00
#
_symmetry.space_group_name_H-M   'P 1'
#
loop_
_entity.id
_entity.type
_entity.pdbx_description
1 polymer ?
#
loop_
_entity_poly.entity_id
_entity_poly.type
_entity_poly.pdbx_seq_one_letter_code
_entity_poly.pdbx_strand_id
1 'polypeptide(L)'
;GMVHQHFKLVDVFTVLDNIILGAEDTRMGFLSKKKAREKVRVLSERYGLRVDLDAKVEDITVGMQQRVEILKMLYRDNEVLIFDEPTAVLTPQEIHELMQIMKGLAREGKSILFITHKLNEIMEVSDRVTVLRKGRYIGTVNTCDTTQEALSSMMVGRPVQLVVEKGPCHPGEDILRVEHLSAASKLYKHDAVKDVSFAVRAGEIVCVAGIDGNGQAELVQAITGLEKANGGKITLCGEDISHASIRARSAQGMSHIPEDRHKHGLILDFTLEQNMALQRYREPEFQKHGFIRFDKTRDYANRLISQYDVRSGQGAVTRARSMSGGNQQKAIVARELDRNMPLVVAVQPTRGLDVGAIEYIHKQLVAQRDQGKAILLVSLELDEVMNLPDRILVMYEGEIVGEFDPKQVSLEELGLYMAGAKRQPKEALA
;
A
#
# COMPACT_ATOMS: atom_id res chain seq x y z
N GLY A 1 -10.39 -23.97 -7.74
CA GLY A 1 -9.93 -22.73 -8.44
C GLY A 1 -9.25 -21.79 -7.48
N MET A 2 -8.41 -20.91 -8.00
CA MET A 2 -7.67 -19.96 -7.15
C MET A 2 -7.57 -18.61 -7.85
N VAL A 3 -7.85 -17.54 -7.11
CA VAL A 3 -7.53 -16.14 -7.42
C VAL A 3 -6.27 -15.80 -6.64
N HIS A 4 -5.21 -15.42 -7.34
CA HIS A 4 -3.91 -15.15 -6.75
C HIS A 4 -3.76 -13.68 -6.35
N GLN A 5 -2.97 -13.41 -5.32
CA GLN A 5 -2.57 -12.06 -4.87
C GLN A 5 -1.96 -11.22 -6.02
N HIS A 6 -1.12 -11.84 -6.84
CA HIS A 6 -0.62 -11.26 -8.09
C HIS A 6 -1.24 -12.00 -9.26
N PHE A 7 -2.03 -11.31 -10.04
CA PHE A 7 -2.80 -11.88 -11.14
C PHE A 7 -1.95 -12.72 -12.08
N LYS A 8 -2.48 -13.87 -12.48
CA LYS A 8 -1.83 -14.78 -13.43
C LYS A 8 -2.51 -14.66 -14.80
N LEU A 9 -2.57 -13.41 -15.27
CA LEU A 9 -3.07 -13.05 -16.59
C LEU A 9 -1.90 -12.81 -17.56
N VAL A 10 -2.16 -13.00 -18.83
CA VAL A 10 -1.23 -12.73 -19.93
C VAL A 10 -1.63 -11.40 -20.55
N ASP A 11 -0.82 -10.37 -20.36
CA ASP A 11 -1.14 -8.97 -20.68
C ASP A 11 -1.54 -8.75 -22.16
N VAL A 12 -0.82 -9.39 -23.08
CA VAL A 12 -1.05 -9.26 -24.53
C VAL A 12 -2.25 -10.06 -25.07
N PHE A 13 -2.87 -10.91 -24.23
CA PHE A 13 -4.05 -11.68 -24.60
C PHE A 13 -5.34 -10.90 -24.30
N THR A 14 -6.41 -11.24 -25.05
CA THR A 14 -7.74 -10.72 -24.73
C THR A 14 -8.25 -11.28 -23.40
N VAL A 15 -9.23 -10.60 -22.81
CA VAL A 15 -9.95 -11.06 -21.60
C VAL A 15 -10.50 -12.48 -21.84
N LEU A 16 -11.17 -12.72 -22.97
CA LEU A 16 -11.71 -14.05 -23.29
C LEU A 16 -10.59 -15.10 -23.35
N ASP A 17 -9.47 -14.81 -24.01
CA ASP A 17 -8.37 -15.75 -24.15
C ASP A 17 -7.74 -16.11 -22.81
N ASN A 18 -7.63 -15.14 -21.91
CA ASN A 18 -7.16 -15.39 -20.54
C ASN A 18 -8.12 -16.28 -19.74
N ILE A 19 -9.43 -16.07 -19.86
CA ILE A 19 -10.44 -16.88 -19.13
C ILE A 19 -10.41 -18.33 -19.58
N ILE A 20 -10.31 -18.58 -20.89
CA ILE A 20 -10.36 -19.94 -21.43
C ILE A 20 -9.00 -20.66 -21.43
N LEU A 21 -7.92 -19.96 -21.20
CA LEU A 21 -6.55 -20.51 -21.25
C LEU A 21 -6.39 -21.76 -20.38
N GLY A 22 -6.04 -22.89 -20.99
CA GLY A 22 -5.92 -24.20 -20.32
C GLY A 22 -7.25 -24.90 -20.06
N ALA A 23 -8.37 -24.41 -20.64
CA ALA A 23 -9.69 -25.03 -20.62
C ALA A 23 -10.43 -24.74 -21.94
N GLU A 24 -9.66 -24.73 -23.02
CA GLU A 24 -10.15 -24.37 -24.36
C GLU A 24 -11.01 -25.50 -24.96
N ASP A 25 -12.16 -25.13 -25.53
CA ASP A 25 -12.94 -26.00 -26.39
C ASP A 25 -12.32 -26.08 -27.78
N THR A 26 -11.94 -27.27 -28.23
CA THR A 26 -11.42 -27.51 -29.57
C THR A 26 -12.40 -28.30 -30.42
N ARG A 27 -12.50 -27.95 -31.71
CA ARG A 27 -13.25 -28.73 -32.70
C ARG A 27 -12.34 -29.01 -33.90
N MET A 28 -12.11 -30.29 -34.16
CA MET A 28 -11.19 -30.76 -35.23
C MET A 28 -9.79 -30.13 -35.15
N GLY A 29 -9.27 -29.93 -33.93
CA GLY A 29 -7.95 -29.30 -33.71
C GLY A 29 -7.92 -27.75 -33.77
N PHE A 30 -9.06 -27.13 -34.01
CA PHE A 30 -9.19 -25.67 -34.02
C PHE A 30 -9.90 -25.16 -32.77
N LEU A 31 -9.42 -24.02 -32.25
CA LEU A 31 -9.99 -23.36 -31.09
C LEU A 31 -11.42 -22.85 -31.38
N SER A 32 -12.39 -23.23 -30.53
CA SER A 32 -13.78 -22.81 -30.66
C SER A 32 -14.17 -21.80 -29.56
N LYS A 33 -14.06 -20.49 -29.85
CA LYS A 33 -14.35 -19.43 -28.88
C LYS A 33 -15.85 -19.13 -28.69
N LYS A 34 -16.73 -19.57 -29.60
CA LYS A 34 -18.15 -19.16 -29.61
C LYS A 34 -18.90 -19.62 -28.36
N LYS A 35 -18.76 -20.92 -27.99
CA LYS A 35 -19.40 -21.48 -26.78
C LYS A 35 -18.81 -20.87 -25.52
N ALA A 36 -17.48 -20.73 -25.49
CA ALA A 36 -16.78 -20.15 -24.35
C ALA A 36 -17.26 -18.71 -24.08
N ARG A 37 -17.36 -17.88 -25.16
CA ARG A 37 -17.86 -16.51 -25.06
C ARG A 37 -19.27 -16.45 -24.46
N GLU A 38 -20.16 -17.31 -24.90
CA GLU A 38 -21.51 -17.36 -24.35
C GLU A 38 -21.54 -17.77 -22.89
N LYS A 39 -20.76 -18.81 -22.50
CA LYS A 39 -20.64 -19.23 -21.11
C LYS A 39 -20.07 -18.11 -20.23
N VAL A 40 -19.03 -17.43 -20.68
CA VAL A 40 -18.43 -16.30 -19.94
C VAL A 40 -19.42 -15.14 -19.80
N ARG A 41 -20.21 -14.85 -20.86
CA ARG A 41 -21.24 -13.81 -20.82
C ARG A 41 -22.30 -14.11 -19.76
N VAL A 42 -22.80 -15.33 -19.71
CA VAL A 42 -23.77 -15.78 -18.70
C VAL A 42 -23.21 -15.67 -17.29
N LEU A 43 -21.95 -16.07 -17.07
CA LEU A 43 -21.28 -15.93 -15.77
C LEU A 43 -21.09 -14.45 -15.39
N SER A 44 -20.65 -13.62 -16.34
CA SER A 44 -20.47 -12.18 -16.14
C SER A 44 -21.76 -11.49 -15.75
N GLU A 45 -22.88 -11.81 -16.41
CA GLU A 45 -24.21 -11.28 -16.09
C GLU A 45 -24.71 -11.79 -14.73
N ARG A 46 -24.56 -13.10 -14.44
CA ARG A 46 -25.03 -13.72 -13.19
C ARG A 46 -24.37 -13.13 -11.96
N TYR A 47 -23.07 -12.88 -12.01
CA TYR A 47 -22.29 -12.39 -10.86
C TYR A 47 -21.97 -10.89 -10.91
N GLY A 48 -22.50 -10.15 -11.89
CA GLY A 48 -22.26 -8.73 -12.03
C GLY A 48 -20.83 -8.35 -12.45
N LEU A 49 -20.02 -9.32 -12.89
CA LEU A 49 -18.60 -9.16 -13.24
C LEU A 49 -18.47 -8.68 -14.70
N ARG A 50 -18.91 -7.46 -14.98
CA ARG A 50 -18.89 -6.91 -16.34
C ARG A 50 -17.47 -6.61 -16.79
N VAL A 51 -17.10 -7.18 -17.96
CA VAL A 51 -15.79 -6.98 -18.63
C VAL A 51 -15.98 -7.01 -20.13
N ASP A 52 -15.13 -6.30 -20.86
CA ASP A 52 -15.07 -6.41 -22.33
C ASP A 52 -14.21 -7.62 -22.70
N LEU A 53 -14.83 -8.62 -23.33
CA LEU A 53 -14.17 -9.90 -23.67
C LEU A 53 -13.13 -9.75 -24.78
N ASP A 54 -13.18 -8.69 -25.57
CA ASP A 54 -12.28 -8.43 -26.70
C ASP A 54 -11.14 -7.46 -26.34
N ALA A 55 -11.24 -6.76 -25.18
CA ALA A 55 -10.15 -5.92 -24.68
C ALA A 55 -8.92 -6.77 -24.32
N LYS A 56 -7.73 -6.23 -24.52
CA LYS A 56 -6.51 -6.83 -24.00
C LYS A 56 -6.37 -6.56 -22.50
N VAL A 57 -5.71 -7.47 -21.78
CA VAL A 57 -5.51 -7.33 -20.34
C VAL A 57 -4.64 -6.12 -20.00
N GLU A 58 -3.65 -5.78 -20.84
CA GLU A 58 -2.82 -4.57 -20.67
C GLU A 58 -3.60 -3.25 -20.76
N ASP A 59 -4.78 -3.23 -21.39
CA ASP A 59 -5.59 -2.04 -21.63
C ASP A 59 -6.71 -1.85 -20.57
N ILE A 60 -6.89 -2.79 -19.65
CA ILE A 60 -7.94 -2.74 -18.63
C ILE A 60 -7.40 -2.39 -17.25
N THR A 61 -8.24 -1.79 -16.42
CA THR A 61 -7.88 -1.42 -15.04
C THR A 61 -7.61 -2.65 -14.16
N VAL A 62 -6.88 -2.46 -13.07
CA VAL A 62 -6.55 -3.52 -12.12
C VAL A 62 -7.81 -4.16 -11.52
N GLY A 63 -8.85 -3.37 -11.20
CA GLY A 63 -10.14 -3.90 -10.76
C GLY A 63 -10.85 -4.76 -11.82
N MET A 64 -10.72 -4.40 -13.11
CA MET A 64 -11.21 -5.26 -14.20
C MET A 64 -10.38 -6.54 -14.34
N GLN A 65 -9.06 -6.47 -14.19
CA GLN A 65 -8.19 -7.67 -14.20
C GLN A 65 -8.61 -8.65 -13.09
N GLN A 66 -8.98 -8.16 -11.92
CA GLN A 66 -9.51 -9.00 -10.85
C GLN A 66 -10.81 -9.69 -11.25
N ARG A 67 -11.76 -8.97 -11.87
CA ARG A 67 -12.99 -9.58 -12.39
C ARG A 67 -12.70 -10.67 -13.41
N VAL A 68 -11.66 -10.49 -14.24
CA VAL A 68 -11.20 -11.52 -15.19
C VAL A 68 -10.66 -12.77 -14.46
N GLU A 69 -9.85 -12.61 -13.41
CA GLU A 69 -9.36 -13.75 -12.61
C GLU A 69 -10.52 -14.53 -11.93
N ILE A 70 -11.51 -13.81 -11.41
CA ILE A 70 -12.70 -14.45 -10.82
C ILE A 70 -13.49 -15.19 -11.89
N LEU A 71 -13.75 -14.58 -13.05
CA LEU A 71 -14.45 -15.22 -14.18
C LEU A 71 -13.69 -16.45 -14.68
N LYS A 72 -12.36 -16.37 -14.78
CA LYS A 72 -11.48 -17.49 -15.14
C LYS A 72 -11.62 -18.67 -14.17
N MET A 73 -11.69 -18.39 -12.88
CA MET A 73 -11.93 -19.40 -11.85
C MET A 73 -13.34 -20.00 -11.96
N LEU A 74 -14.38 -19.17 -12.15
CA LEU A 74 -15.77 -19.60 -12.26
C LEU A 74 -16.06 -20.36 -13.57
N TYR A 75 -15.38 -20.01 -14.67
CA TYR A 75 -15.52 -20.69 -15.96
C TYR A 75 -15.22 -22.18 -15.88
N ARG A 76 -14.30 -22.58 -14.98
CA ARG A 76 -13.88 -23.97 -14.77
C ARG A 76 -14.81 -24.79 -13.86
N ASP A 77 -15.87 -24.17 -13.32
CA ASP A 77 -16.87 -24.77 -12.43
C ASP A 77 -16.26 -25.56 -11.25
N ASN A 78 -15.30 -24.95 -10.58
CA ASN A 78 -14.66 -25.54 -9.42
C ASN A 78 -15.61 -25.55 -8.21
N GLU A 79 -15.53 -26.59 -7.38
CA GLU A 79 -16.29 -26.70 -6.13
C GLU A 79 -15.61 -26.00 -4.96
N VAL A 80 -14.26 -25.98 -4.96
CA VAL A 80 -13.44 -25.31 -3.95
C VAL A 80 -12.77 -24.11 -4.59
N LEU A 81 -13.00 -22.95 -3.99
CA LEU A 81 -12.53 -21.65 -4.46
C LEU A 81 -11.57 -21.06 -3.43
N ILE A 82 -10.37 -20.71 -3.86
CA ILE A 82 -9.34 -20.10 -3.00
C ILE A 82 -9.14 -18.65 -3.45
N PHE A 83 -9.27 -17.72 -2.51
CA PHE A 83 -9.00 -16.31 -2.72
C PHE A 83 -7.82 -15.90 -1.84
N ASP A 84 -6.72 -15.47 -2.45
CA ASP A 84 -5.48 -15.08 -1.78
C ASP A 84 -5.31 -13.56 -1.87
N GLU A 85 -5.60 -12.85 -0.77
CA GLU A 85 -5.58 -11.38 -0.65
C GLU A 85 -6.25 -10.64 -1.83
N PRO A 86 -7.50 -10.97 -2.20
CA PRO A 86 -8.11 -10.49 -3.43
C PRO A 86 -8.51 -9.00 -3.40
N THR A 87 -8.38 -8.32 -2.28
CA THR A 87 -8.90 -6.94 -2.08
C THR A 87 -7.81 -5.87 -2.06
N ALA A 88 -6.55 -6.26 -2.26
CA ALA A 88 -5.40 -5.37 -2.06
C ALA A 88 -5.39 -4.12 -2.97
N VAL A 89 -6.11 -4.17 -4.10
CA VAL A 89 -6.10 -3.12 -5.14
C VAL A 89 -7.50 -2.64 -5.52
N LEU A 90 -8.51 -2.96 -4.70
CA LEU A 90 -9.91 -2.65 -4.96
C LEU A 90 -10.37 -1.40 -4.19
N THR A 91 -11.33 -0.70 -4.77
CA THR A 91 -12.10 0.37 -4.09
C THR A 91 -13.00 -0.22 -3.01
N PRO A 92 -13.47 0.58 -2.03
CA PRO A 92 -14.43 0.14 -1.02
C PRO A 92 -15.69 -0.51 -1.63
N GLN A 93 -16.19 0.08 -2.71
CA GLN A 93 -17.37 -0.41 -3.42
C GLN A 93 -17.09 -1.77 -4.06
N GLU A 94 -15.96 -1.93 -4.72
CA GLU A 94 -15.56 -3.20 -5.34
C GLU A 94 -15.27 -4.29 -4.28
N ILE A 95 -14.70 -3.93 -3.13
CA ILE A 95 -14.55 -4.84 -1.99
C ILE A 95 -15.92 -5.35 -1.54
N HIS A 96 -16.89 -4.45 -1.33
CA HIS A 96 -18.23 -4.82 -0.93
C HIS A 96 -18.91 -5.74 -1.97
N GLU A 97 -18.80 -5.41 -3.27
CA GLU A 97 -19.30 -6.26 -4.36
C GLU A 97 -18.67 -7.67 -4.31
N LEU A 98 -17.35 -7.76 -4.13
CA LEU A 98 -16.64 -9.03 -4.02
C LEU A 98 -17.12 -9.86 -2.82
N MET A 99 -17.32 -9.23 -1.64
CA MET A 99 -17.84 -9.91 -0.46
C MET A 99 -19.26 -10.47 -0.73
N GLN A 100 -20.13 -9.73 -1.42
CA GLN A 100 -21.45 -10.21 -1.80
C GLN A 100 -21.38 -11.38 -2.79
N ILE A 101 -20.46 -11.35 -3.76
CA ILE A 101 -20.23 -12.45 -4.70
C ILE A 101 -19.81 -13.70 -3.93
N MET A 102 -18.85 -13.59 -3.00
CA MET A 102 -18.38 -14.72 -2.19
C MET A 102 -19.51 -15.31 -1.34
N LYS A 103 -20.32 -14.47 -0.67
CA LYS A 103 -21.50 -14.93 0.06
C LYS A 103 -22.52 -15.64 -0.86
N GLY A 104 -22.70 -15.14 -2.08
CA GLY A 104 -23.56 -15.78 -3.09
C GLY A 104 -23.06 -17.16 -3.48
N LEU A 105 -21.77 -17.28 -3.79
CA LEU A 105 -21.14 -18.55 -4.15
C LEU A 105 -21.21 -19.58 -3.02
N ALA A 106 -21.00 -19.15 -1.77
CA ALA A 106 -21.14 -20.03 -0.60
C ALA A 106 -22.58 -20.54 -0.43
N ARG A 107 -23.60 -19.68 -0.66
CA ARG A 107 -25.02 -20.10 -0.66
C ARG A 107 -25.36 -21.06 -1.78
N GLU A 108 -24.65 -21.01 -2.91
CA GLU A 108 -24.76 -21.97 -4.02
C GLU A 108 -24.07 -23.30 -3.73
N GLY A 109 -23.46 -23.48 -2.54
CA GLY A 109 -22.81 -24.71 -2.10
C GLY A 109 -21.33 -24.80 -2.45
N LYS A 110 -20.71 -23.73 -2.95
CA LYS A 110 -19.26 -23.70 -3.16
C LYS A 110 -18.54 -23.56 -1.83
N SER A 111 -17.42 -24.25 -1.66
CA SER A 111 -16.53 -24.11 -0.50
C SER A 111 -15.50 -23.03 -0.78
N ILE A 112 -15.43 -22.02 0.09
CA ILE A 112 -14.51 -20.89 -0.10
C ILE A 112 -13.42 -20.91 0.98
N LEU A 113 -12.17 -20.87 0.55
CA LEU A 113 -11.01 -20.59 1.40
C LEU A 113 -10.51 -19.18 1.09
N PHE A 114 -10.70 -18.28 2.03
CA PHE A 114 -10.35 -16.88 1.91
C PHE A 114 -9.15 -16.55 2.79
N ILE A 115 -8.07 -16.10 2.19
CA ILE A 115 -6.83 -15.70 2.87
C ILE A 115 -6.75 -14.19 2.85
N THR A 116 -6.72 -13.57 4.03
CA THR A 116 -6.56 -12.13 4.21
C THR A 116 -6.02 -11.82 5.60
N HIS A 117 -5.44 -10.66 5.76
CA HIS A 117 -5.09 -10.09 7.06
C HIS A 117 -6.04 -8.94 7.46
N LYS A 118 -7.01 -8.60 6.60
CA LYS A 118 -8.00 -7.53 6.83
C LYS A 118 -9.18 -8.06 7.63
N LEU A 119 -9.22 -7.70 8.91
CA LEU A 119 -10.19 -8.24 9.87
C LEU A 119 -11.64 -7.86 9.54
N ASN A 120 -11.87 -6.66 8.99
CA ASN A 120 -13.20 -6.22 8.54
C ASN A 120 -13.79 -7.18 7.51
N GLU A 121 -12.98 -7.59 6.52
CA GLU A 121 -13.39 -8.53 5.47
C GLU A 121 -13.70 -9.91 6.03
N ILE A 122 -12.86 -10.38 6.97
CA ILE A 122 -13.07 -11.66 7.66
C ILE A 122 -14.40 -11.65 8.39
N MET A 123 -14.67 -10.61 9.19
CA MET A 123 -15.90 -10.50 9.97
C MET A 123 -17.15 -10.39 9.09
N GLU A 124 -17.01 -9.82 7.89
CA GLU A 124 -18.11 -9.67 6.96
C GLU A 124 -18.48 -10.97 6.25
N VAL A 125 -17.51 -11.77 5.77
CA VAL A 125 -17.76 -12.82 4.79
C VAL A 125 -17.59 -14.24 5.32
N SER A 126 -16.76 -14.46 6.36
CA SER A 126 -16.42 -15.82 6.77
C SER A 126 -17.37 -16.39 7.83
N ASP A 127 -17.62 -17.70 7.77
CA ASP A 127 -18.34 -18.46 8.81
C ASP A 127 -17.39 -18.86 9.95
N ARG A 128 -16.14 -19.24 9.60
CA ARG A 128 -15.11 -19.69 10.52
C ARG A 128 -13.77 -19.10 10.16
N VAL A 129 -12.98 -18.77 11.15
CA VAL A 129 -11.64 -18.20 11.01
C VAL A 129 -10.61 -19.14 11.61
N THR A 130 -9.65 -19.56 10.80
CA THR A 130 -8.47 -20.28 11.26
C THR A 130 -7.27 -19.36 11.31
N VAL A 131 -6.67 -19.21 12.48
CA VAL A 131 -5.51 -18.35 12.67
C VAL A 131 -4.23 -19.15 12.58
N LEU A 132 -3.33 -18.70 11.68
CA LEU A 132 -1.97 -19.18 11.55
C LEU A 132 -0.98 -18.11 12.03
N ARG A 133 -0.01 -18.48 12.83
CA ARG A 133 1.03 -17.58 13.32
C ARG A 133 2.40 -18.25 13.27
N LYS A 134 3.35 -17.66 12.54
CA LYS A 134 4.71 -18.20 12.37
C LYS A 134 4.71 -19.68 11.90
N GLY A 135 3.84 -19.99 10.95
CA GLY A 135 3.69 -21.35 10.40
C GLY A 135 3.02 -22.36 11.34
N ARG A 136 2.45 -21.91 12.48
CA ARG A 136 1.76 -22.79 13.44
C ARG A 136 0.28 -22.49 13.46
N TYR A 137 -0.53 -23.54 13.55
CA TYR A 137 -1.95 -23.45 13.84
C TYR A 137 -2.16 -22.94 15.27
N ILE A 138 -2.93 -21.87 15.44
CA ILE A 138 -3.24 -21.25 16.73
C ILE A 138 -4.62 -21.66 17.21
N GLY A 139 -5.59 -21.74 16.31
CA GLY A 139 -6.96 -22.12 16.61
C GLY A 139 -7.90 -21.82 15.48
N THR A 140 -9.11 -22.39 15.57
CA THR A 140 -10.25 -22.07 14.71
C THR A 140 -11.41 -21.62 15.57
N VAL A 141 -12.03 -20.50 15.19
CA VAL A 141 -13.19 -19.93 15.89
C VAL A 141 -14.30 -19.65 14.88
N ASN A 142 -15.57 -19.68 15.31
CA ASN A 142 -16.66 -19.17 14.49
C ASN A 142 -16.63 -17.65 14.50
N THR A 143 -16.93 -17.04 13.37
CA THR A 143 -16.90 -15.57 13.23
C THR A 143 -17.93 -14.91 14.14
N CYS A 144 -19.10 -15.51 14.33
CA CYS A 144 -20.13 -14.99 15.24
C CYS A 144 -19.74 -15.02 16.74
N ASP A 145 -18.74 -15.83 17.13
CA ASP A 145 -18.32 -16.02 18.52
C ASP A 145 -17.02 -15.24 18.86
N THR A 146 -16.52 -14.40 17.93
CA THR A 146 -15.24 -13.70 18.07
C THR A 146 -15.35 -12.21 17.73
N THR A 147 -14.29 -11.47 18.00
CA THR A 147 -14.16 -10.04 17.65
C THR A 147 -12.85 -9.79 16.91
N GLN A 148 -12.73 -8.63 16.27
CA GLN A 148 -11.49 -8.23 15.60
C GLN A 148 -10.31 -8.17 16.55
N GLU A 149 -10.52 -7.69 17.79
CA GLU A 149 -9.50 -7.60 18.82
C GLU A 149 -9.02 -8.99 19.26
N ALA A 150 -9.96 -9.94 19.41
CA ALA A 150 -9.64 -11.33 19.74
C ALA A 150 -8.82 -12.00 18.61
N LEU A 151 -9.24 -11.85 17.36
CA LEU A 151 -8.52 -12.37 16.21
C LEU A 151 -7.13 -11.74 16.08
N SER A 152 -7.00 -10.41 16.23
CA SER A 152 -5.72 -9.72 16.26
C SER A 152 -4.79 -10.26 17.32
N SER A 153 -5.32 -10.48 18.52
CA SER A 153 -4.56 -11.04 19.65
C SER A 153 -4.07 -12.46 19.35
N MET A 154 -4.88 -13.28 18.71
CA MET A 154 -4.47 -14.62 18.24
C MET A 154 -3.38 -14.55 17.17
N MET A 155 -3.50 -13.63 16.20
CA MET A 155 -2.54 -13.45 15.10
C MET A 155 -1.18 -12.97 15.62
N VAL A 156 -1.16 -12.01 16.53
CA VAL A 156 0.06 -11.37 17.06
C VAL A 156 0.61 -12.11 18.28
N GLY A 157 -0.26 -12.67 19.12
CA GLY A 157 0.10 -13.38 20.36
C GLY A 157 0.17 -12.48 21.60
N ARG A 158 -0.34 -11.26 21.48
CA ARG A 158 -0.54 -10.28 22.56
C ARG A 158 -1.74 -9.40 22.19
N PRO A 159 -2.33 -8.67 23.15
CA PRO A 159 -3.32 -7.64 22.81
C PRO A 159 -2.75 -6.62 21.82
N VAL A 160 -3.57 -6.20 20.86
CA VAL A 160 -3.22 -5.23 19.81
C VAL A 160 -4.24 -4.11 19.83
N GLN A 161 -3.77 -2.89 19.70
CA GLN A 161 -4.61 -1.73 19.43
C GLN A 161 -4.74 -1.53 17.93
N LEU A 162 -5.92 -1.79 17.36
CA LEU A 162 -6.19 -1.62 15.94
C LEU A 162 -6.18 -0.14 15.53
N VAL A 163 -6.62 0.72 16.44
CA VAL A 163 -6.57 2.18 16.27
C VAL A 163 -5.53 2.73 17.26
N VAL A 164 -4.57 3.48 16.75
CA VAL A 164 -3.57 4.14 17.59
C VAL A 164 -4.15 5.41 18.15
N GLU A 165 -4.19 5.50 19.47
CA GLU A 165 -4.59 6.73 20.15
C GLU A 165 -3.58 7.84 19.82
N LYS A 166 -4.08 8.99 19.40
CA LYS A 166 -3.28 10.19 19.13
C LYS A 166 -3.91 11.41 19.82
N GLY A 167 -3.06 12.27 20.34
CA GLY A 167 -3.48 13.54 20.90
C GLY A 167 -4.08 14.48 19.85
N PRO A 168 -4.66 15.61 20.24
CA PRO A 168 -5.11 16.63 19.30
C PRO A 168 -3.94 17.11 18.44
N CYS A 169 -4.23 17.38 17.16
CA CYS A 169 -3.26 17.97 16.25
C CYS A 169 -3.11 19.46 16.57
N HIS A 170 -1.87 19.92 16.64
CA HIS A 170 -1.51 21.34 16.79
C HIS A 170 -0.55 21.71 15.66
N PRO A 171 -1.06 21.98 14.45
CA PRO A 171 -0.22 22.24 13.29
C PRO A 171 0.60 23.51 13.52
N GLY A 172 1.92 23.41 13.31
CA GLY A 172 2.85 24.53 13.35
C GLY A 172 3.04 25.19 11.98
N GLU A 173 4.28 25.58 11.69
CA GLU A 173 4.67 26.14 10.39
C GLU A 173 4.70 25.08 9.27
N ASP A 174 4.65 25.55 8.02
CA ASP A 174 4.76 24.70 6.86
C ASP A 174 6.18 24.14 6.73
N ILE A 175 6.31 22.84 6.83
CA ILE A 175 7.58 22.13 6.61
C ILE A 175 7.75 21.74 5.15
N LEU A 176 6.70 21.20 4.52
CA LEU A 176 6.65 20.93 3.09
C LEU A 176 5.54 21.79 2.47
N ARG A 177 5.87 22.54 1.42
CA ARG A 177 4.90 23.23 0.58
C ARG A 177 5.11 22.84 -0.88
N VAL A 178 4.05 22.39 -1.52
CA VAL A 178 3.99 22.03 -2.93
C VAL A 178 3.04 23.00 -3.61
N GLU A 179 3.49 23.64 -4.69
CA GLU A 179 2.74 24.66 -5.40
C GLU A 179 2.74 24.35 -6.90
N HIS A 180 1.55 24.16 -7.47
CA HIS A 180 1.33 23.93 -8.91
C HIS A 180 2.18 22.82 -9.51
N LEU A 181 2.41 21.73 -8.74
CA LEU A 181 3.28 20.64 -9.15
C LEU A 181 2.66 19.82 -10.28
N SER A 182 3.44 19.61 -11.33
CA SER A 182 3.09 18.71 -12.44
C SER A 182 4.24 17.74 -12.71
N ALA A 183 3.91 16.49 -12.98
CA ALA A 183 4.89 15.45 -13.26
C ALA A 183 4.36 14.47 -14.33
N ALA A 184 5.25 14.08 -15.26
CA ALA A 184 4.90 13.16 -16.33
C ALA A 184 4.69 11.73 -15.83
N SER A 185 3.81 10.99 -16.52
CA SER A 185 3.74 9.54 -16.38
C SER A 185 4.92 8.89 -17.10
N LYS A 186 5.47 7.81 -16.51
CA LYS A 186 6.45 6.95 -17.19
C LYS A 186 5.80 5.98 -18.18
N LEU A 187 4.54 5.66 -17.96
CA LEU A 187 3.80 4.66 -18.72
C LEU A 187 2.99 5.29 -19.84
N TYR A 188 2.53 6.53 -19.68
CA TYR A 188 1.61 7.20 -20.60
C TYR A 188 2.18 8.54 -21.08
N LYS A 189 1.74 9.01 -22.26
CA LYS A 189 2.16 10.30 -22.84
C LYS A 189 1.44 11.53 -22.25
N HIS A 190 0.94 11.44 -21.03
CA HIS A 190 0.26 12.53 -20.34
C HIS A 190 0.85 12.72 -18.94
N ASP A 191 0.56 13.86 -18.32
CA ASP A 191 0.96 14.12 -16.94
C ASP A 191 0.18 13.23 -16.00
N ALA A 192 0.92 12.56 -15.10
CA ALA A 192 0.37 11.75 -14.01
C ALA A 192 0.02 12.61 -12.79
N VAL A 193 0.66 13.79 -12.65
CA VAL A 193 0.35 14.80 -11.64
C VAL A 193 0.05 16.10 -12.36
N LYS A 194 -1.09 16.72 -12.06
CA LYS A 194 -1.63 17.87 -12.77
C LYS A 194 -1.96 19.00 -11.79
N ASP A 195 -1.12 20.02 -11.75
CA ASP A 195 -1.38 21.25 -10.99
C ASP A 195 -1.72 21.04 -9.51
N VAL A 196 -0.94 20.18 -8.83
CA VAL A 196 -1.18 19.81 -7.43
C VAL A 196 -0.54 20.82 -6.49
N SER A 197 -1.33 21.34 -5.53
CA SER A 197 -0.88 22.25 -4.49
C SER A 197 -1.37 21.79 -3.11
N PHE A 198 -0.47 21.75 -2.14
CA PHE A 198 -0.79 21.46 -0.72
C PHE A 198 0.42 21.80 0.17
N ALA A 199 0.17 21.84 1.48
CA ALA A 199 1.23 21.96 2.48
C ALA A 199 1.12 20.85 3.53
N VAL A 200 2.25 20.50 4.17
CA VAL A 200 2.31 19.63 5.35
C VAL A 200 3.04 20.40 6.45
N ARG A 201 2.37 20.54 7.58
CA ARG A 201 2.81 21.36 8.70
C ARG A 201 3.54 20.55 9.75
N ALA A 202 4.35 21.24 10.55
CA ALA A 202 4.95 20.63 11.73
C ALA A 202 3.86 20.08 12.67
N GLY A 203 4.04 18.89 13.19
CA GLY A 203 3.06 18.23 14.08
C GLY A 203 1.78 17.74 13.38
N GLU A 204 1.80 17.56 12.05
CA GLU A 204 0.66 17.12 11.26
C GLU A 204 0.99 15.85 10.45
N ILE A 205 0.03 14.93 10.36
CA ILE A 205 0.03 13.83 9.40
C ILE A 205 -0.97 14.17 8.31
N VAL A 206 -0.49 14.42 7.08
CA VAL A 206 -1.33 14.57 5.88
C VAL A 206 -1.26 13.30 5.07
N CYS A 207 -2.41 12.71 4.76
CA CYS A 207 -2.49 11.50 3.93
C CYS A 207 -2.95 11.85 2.52
N VAL A 208 -2.20 11.44 1.51
CA VAL A 208 -2.67 11.38 0.12
C VAL A 208 -3.28 10.01 -0.11
N ALA A 209 -4.60 9.98 -0.19
CA ALA A 209 -5.41 8.79 -0.44
C ALA A 209 -5.85 8.72 -1.91
N GLY A 210 -6.20 7.53 -2.39
CA GLY A 210 -6.68 7.31 -3.75
C GLY A 210 -6.50 5.86 -4.16
N ILE A 211 -6.97 5.51 -5.36
CA ILE A 211 -6.75 4.19 -5.95
C ILE A 211 -5.37 4.16 -6.58
N ASP A 212 -4.72 3.00 -6.59
CA ASP A 212 -3.41 2.82 -7.24
C ASP A 212 -3.44 3.27 -8.71
N GLY A 213 -2.40 3.97 -9.13
CA GLY A 213 -2.29 4.50 -10.50
C GLY A 213 -2.89 5.90 -10.73
N ASN A 214 -3.39 6.56 -9.70
CA ASN A 214 -3.94 7.93 -9.80
C ASN A 214 -2.88 9.05 -9.70
N GLY A 215 -1.57 8.71 -9.71
CA GLY A 215 -0.48 9.70 -9.71
C GLY A 215 0.24 9.87 -8.37
N GLN A 216 -0.15 9.12 -7.33
CA GLN A 216 0.48 9.20 -6.00
C GLN A 216 1.97 8.85 -6.05
N ALA A 217 2.34 7.83 -6.81
CA ALA A 217 3.72 7.40 -6.97
C ALA A 217 4.56 8.49 -7.63
N GLU A 218 4.06 9.09 -8.71
CA GLU A 218 4.74 10.17 -9.43
C GLU A 218 4.84 11.44 -8.60
N LEU A 219 3.80 11.76 -7.81
CA LEU A 219 3.82 12.87 -6.85
C LEU A 219 4.97 12.69 -5.85
N VAL A 220 5.07 11.53 -5.23
CA VAL A 220 6.16 11.23 -4.29
C VAL A 220 7.52 11.23 -4.97
N GLN A 221 7.64 10.64 -6.16
CA GLN A 221 8.91 10.62 -6.91
C GLN A 221 9.38 12.04 -7.24
N ALA A 222 8.47 12.94 -7.60
CA ALA A 222 8.78 14.36 -7.82
C ALA A 222 9.21 15.06 -6.52
N ILE A 223 8.49 14.84 -5.40
CA ILE A 223 8.82 15.44 -4.09
C ILE A 223 10.16 14.93 -3.57
N THR A 224 10.45 13.65 -3.71
CA THR A 224 11.70 13.04 -3.23
C THR A 224 12.89 13.25 -4.18
N GLY A 225 12.63 13.67 -5.42
CA GLY A 225 13.64 13.90 -6.46
C GLY A 225 14.08 12.61 -7.18
N LEU A 226 13.35 11.51 -7.00
CA LEU A 226 13.54 10.28 -7.78
C LEU A 226 13.21 10.49 -9.26
N GLU A 227 12.23 11.38 -9.53
CA GLU A 227 11.89 11.86 -10.87
C GLU A 227 11.82 13.39 -10.88
N LYS A 228 11.99 13.97 -12.07
CA LYS A 228 11.90 15.43 -12.24
C LYS A 228 10.43 15.83 -12.40
N ALA A 229 10.06 16.92 -11.73
CA ALA A 229 8.81 17.60 -12.01
C ALA A 229 8.87 18.32 -13.36
N ASN A 230 7.73 18.42 -14.06
CA ASN A 230 7.59 19.19 -15.31
C ASN A 230 7.35 20.68 -15.01
N GLY A 231 6.82 21.01 -13.84
CA GLY A 231 6.51 22.37 -13.41
C GLY A 231 6.14 22.42 -11.93
N GLY A 232 5.97 23.62 -11.43
CA GLY A 232 5.62 23.88 -10.04
C GLY A 232 6.84 24.12 -9.16
N LYS A 233 6.57 24.31 -7.85
CA LYS A 233 7.58 24.61 -6.85
C LYS A 233 7.43 23.68 -5.65
N ILE A 234 8.54 23.21 -5.10
CA ILE A 234 8.60 22.41 -3.88
C ILE A 234 9.51 23.12 -2.88
N THR A 235 8.96 23.47 -1.74
CA THR A 235 9.70 24.14 -0.66
C THR A 235 9.77 23.22 0.55
N LEU A 236 10.95 23.03 1.12
CA LEU A 236 11.20 22.24 2.33
C LEU A 236 11.89 23.12 3.38
N CYS A 237 11.28 23.27 4.55
CA CYS A 237 11.78 24.13 5.63
C CYS A 237 12.13 25.56 5.15
N GLY A 238 11.30 26.13 4.26
CA GLY A 238 11.50 27.46 3.69
C GLY A 238 12.44 27.55 2.47
N GLU A 239 13.16 26.49 2.14
CA GLU A 239 14.12 26.45 1.03
C GLU A 239 13.52 25.77 -0.21
N ASP A 240 13.75 26.37 -1.39
CA ASP A 240 13.31 25.79 -2.67
C ASP A 240 14.18 24.57 -3.04
N ILE A 241 13.54 23.41 -3.10
CA ILE A 241 14.18 22.12 -3.45
C ILE A 241 13.75 21.58 -4.81
N SER A 242 13.01 22.35 -5.63
CA SER A 242 12.41 21.88 -6.88
C SER A 242 13.41 21.20 -7.81
N HIS A 243 14.64 21.74 -7.88
CA HIS A 243 15.72 21.21 -8.71
C HIS A 243 16.85 20.55 -7.91
N ALA A 244 16.69 20.41 -6.59
CA ALA A 244 17.70 19.80 -5.73
C ALA A 244 17.83 18.29 -5.99
N SER A 245 19.05 17.78 -5.88
CA SER A 245 19.29 16.33 -5.96
C SER A 245 18.67 15.59 -4.76
N ILE A 246 18.42 14.29 -4.90
CA ILE A 246 17.92 13.40 -3.81
C ILE A 246 18.75 13.62 -2.54
N ARG A 247 20.08 13.67 -2.67
CA ARG A 247 20.98 13.87 -1.54
C ARG A 247 20.80 15.26 -0.89
N ALA A 248 20.64 16.31 -1.68
CA ALA A 248 20.42 17.66 -1.16
C ALA A 248 19.09 17.75 -0.41
N ARG A 249 17.99 17.17 -0.97
CA ARG A 249 16.68 17.09 -0.30
C ARG A 249 16.77 16.32 1.02
N SER A 250 17.49 15.21 1.02
CA SER A 250 17.73 14.40 2.22
C SER A 250 18.54 15.16 3.28
N ALA A 251 19.56 15.94 2.88
CA ALA A 251 20.35 16.77 3.79
C ALA A 251 19.57 17.98 4.31
N GLN A 252 18.64 18.52 3.52
CA GLN A 252 17.76 19.64 3.91
C GLN A 252 16.74 19.25 4.97
N GLY A 253 16.47 17.96 5.15
CA GLY A 253 15.59 17.52 6.23
C GLY A 253 14.48 16.55 5.81
N MET A 254 14.70 15.74 4.77
CA MET A 254 13.72 14.76 4.31
C MET A 254 14.16 13.34 4.64
N SER A 255 13.30 12.57 5.30
CA SER A 255 13.35 11.12 5.40
C SER A 255 12.30 10.51 4.47
N HIS A 256 12.59 9.34 3.88
CA HIS A 256 11.70 8.68 2.93
C HIS A 256 11.60 7.19 3.21
N ILE A 257 10.41 6.74 3.60
CA ILE A 257 10.02 5.32 3.69
C ILE A 257 9.35 4.98 2.36
N PRO A 258 10.03 4.25 1.45
CA PRO A 258 9.54 4.03 0.09
C PRO A 258 8.49 2.93 0.05
N GLU A 259 7.64 2.97 -0.99
CA GLU A 259 6.62 1.95 -1.28
C GLU A 259 7.26 0.57 -1.51
N ASP A 260 8.23 0.51 -2.43
CA ASP A 260 8.93 -0.74 -2.73
C ASP A 260 10.21 -0.85 -1.89
N ARG A 261 10.12 -1.68 -0.84
CA ARG A 261 11.22 -1.93 0.09
C ARG A 261 12.42 -2.63 -0.54
N HIS A 262 12.23 -3.36 -1.64
CA HIS A 262 13.31 -4.09 -2.32
C HIS A 262 13.99 -3.24 -3.40
N LYS A 263 13.25 -2.38 -4.08
CA LYS A 263 13.78 -1.52 -5.14
C LYS A 263 14.44 -0.26 -4.59
N HIS A 264 13.84 0.35 -3.56
CA HIS A 264 14.24 1.65 -3.05
C HIS A 264 14.55 1.66 -1.55
N GLY A 265 14.13 0.64 -0.80
CA GLY A 265 14.28 0.59 0.66
C GLY A 265 15.59 -0.04 1.12
N LEU A 266 15.90 -1.25 0.72
CA LEU A 266 17.03 -2.03 1.20
C LEU A 266 17.85 -2.62 0.04
N ILE A 267 19.16 -2.72 0.23
CA ILE A 267 20.00 -3.56 -0.62
C ILE A 267 19.98 -4.97 0.01
N LEU A 268 19.27 -5.90 -0.66
CA LEU A 268 18.94 -7.21 -0.09
C LEU A 268 20.16 -8.06 0.27
N ASP A 269 21.25 -7.94 -0.49
CA ASP A 269 22.49 -8.70 -0.26
C ASP A 269 23.40 -8.07 0.82
N PHE A 270 23.10 -6.83 1.23
CA PHE A 270 23.80 -6.17 2.32
C PHE A 270 23.31 -6.65 3.68
N THR A 271 24.22 -6.57 4.67
CA THR A 271 23.87 -6.77 6.07
C THR A 271 23.02 -5.61 6.61
N LEU A 272 22.40 -5.79 7.78
CA LEU A 272 21.68 -4.70 8.45
C LEU A 272 22.59 -3.53 8.80
N GLU A 273 23.83 -3.79 9.28
CA GLU A 273 24.77 -2.71 9.59
C GLU A 273 25.09 -1.85 8.35
N GLN A 274 25.21 -2.47 7.17
CA GLN A 274 25.44 -1.77 5.93
C GLN A 274 24.20 -0.98 5.47
N ASN A 275 23.02 -1.62 5.53
CA ASN A 275 21.76 -0.96 5.14
C ASN A 275 21.40 0.21 6.05
N MET A 276 21.59 0.10 7.37
CA MET A 276 21.26 1.15 8.33
C MET A 276 22.18 2.36 8.20
N ALA A 277 23.46 2.14 7.95
CA ALA A 277 24.43 3.23 7.75
C ALA A 277 24.44 3.80 6.32
N LEU A 278 23.68 3.22 5.37
CA LEU A 278 23.77 3.49 3.93
C LEU A 278 23.65 4.98 3.56
N GLN A 279 22.76 5.72 4.23
CA GLN A 279 22.55 7.16 3.95
C GLN A 279 23.51 8.06 4.74
N ARG A 280 24.15 7.53 5.78
CA ARG A 280 25.01 8.24 6.72
C ARG A 280 26.49 7.92 6.58
N TYR A 281 26.88 7.03 5.66
CA TYR A 281 28.25 6.50 5.56
C TYR A 281 29.34 7.57 5.41
N ARG A 282 28.99 8.78 5.00
CA ARG A 282 29.94 9.90 4.85
C ARG A 282 30.11 10.71 6.14
N GLU A 283 29.27 10.50 7.13
CA GLU A 283 29.38 11.22 8.40
C GLU A 283 30.69 10.80 9.12
N PRO A 284 31.35 11.73 9.83
CA PRO A 284 32.63 11.43 10.52
C PRO A 284 32.54 10.29 11.53
N GLU A 285 31.35 9.99 12.03
CA GLU A 285 31.07 8.86 12.89
C GLU A 285 31.33 7.52 12.18
N PHE A 286 30.87 7.40 10.91
CA PHE A 286 30.87 6.13 10.16
C PHE A 286 32.05 5.98 9.21
N GLN A 287 32.86 7.02 9.01
CA GLN A 287 34.05 6.93 8.16
C GLN A 287 35.23 7.69 8.75
N LYS A 288 36.45 7.26 8.40
CA LYS A 288 37.70 7.98 8.69
C LYS A 288 38.61 7.88 7.47
N HIS A 289 39.05 9.01 6.94
CA HIS A 289 39.91 9.10 5.75
C HIS A 289 39.37 8.34 4.52
N GLY A 290 38.03 8.29 4.34
CA GLY A 290 37.39 7.55 3.24
C GLY A 290 37.17 6.06 3.50
N PHE A 291 37.59 5.51 4.63
CA PHE A 291 37.35 4.13 5.01
C PHE A 291 36.18 4.02 5.97
N ILE A 292 35.26 3.06 5.73
CA ILE A 292 34.11 2.79 6.58
C ILE A 292 34.56 2.19 7.92
N ARG A 293 34.01 2.69 9.00
CA ARG A 293 34.23 2.19 10.36
C ARG A 293 33.17 1.15 10.71
N PHE A 294 33.44 -0.10 10.37
CA PHE A 294 32.51 -1.22 10.57
C PHE A 294 32.16 -1.46 12.04
N ASP A 295 33.03 -1.13 12.98
CA ASP A 295 32.77 -1.13 14.41
C ASP A 295 31.59 -0.18 14.73
N LYS A 296 31.65 1.06 14.22
CA LYS A 296 30.62 2.07 14.46
C LYS A 296 29.31 1.78 13.73
N THR A 297 29.39 1.30 12.49
CA THR A 297 28.16 0.91 11.76
C THR A 297 27.45 -0.26 12.45
N ARG A 298 28.19 -1.19 13.03
CA ARG A 298 27.66 -2.32 13.79
C ARG A 298 27.03 -1.90 15.11
N ASP A 299 27.70 -1.04 15.88
CA ASP A 299 27.15 -0.49 17.13
C ASP A 299 25.85 0.28 16.86
N TYR A 300 25.87 1.12 15.82
CA TYR A 300 24.69 1.86 15.37
C TYR A 300 23.52 0.93 14.99
N ALA A 301 23.79 -0.08 14.17
CA ALA A 301 22.76 -1.04 13.75
C ALA A 301 22.20 -1.83 14.94
N ASN A 302 23.05 -2.28 15.88
CA ASN A 302 22.59 -2.99 17.08
C ASN A 302 21.70 -2.10 17.95
N ARG A 303 22.01 -0.83 18.08
CA ARG A 303 21.16 0.15 18.78
C ARG A 303 19.79 0.25 18.10
N LEU A 304 19.75 0.42 16.78
CA LEU A 304 18.48 0.51 16.02
C LEU A 304 17.69 -0.81 16.08
N ILE A 305 18.34 -1.95 15.96
CA ILE A 305 17.74 -3.28 16.08
C ILE A 305 17.00 -3.41 17.42
N SER A 306 17.66 -2.99 18.52
CA SER A 306 17.06 -3.04 19.85
C SER A 306 15.94 -2.01 20.03
N GLN A 307 16.17 -0.77 19.60
CA GLN A 307 15.21 0.33 19.79
C GLN A 307 13.91 0.14 19.00
N TYR A 308 14.02 -0.42 17.79
CA TYR A 308 12.90 -0.58 16.87
C TYR A 308 12.36 -2.03 16.80
N ASP A 309 12.76 -2.90 17.72
CA ASP A 309 12.35 -4.32 17.74
C ASP A 309 12.48 -4.99 16.37
N VAL A 310 13.63 -4.82 15.72
CA VAL A 310 13.95 -5.47 14.45
C VAL A 310 14.44 -6.89 14.73
N ARG A 311 13.66 -7.90 14.35
CA ARG A 311 14.05 -9.29 14.57
C ARG A 311 14.93 -9.78 13.44
N SER A 312 16.14 -10.15 13.76
CA SER A 312 17.16 -10.63 12.86
C SER A 312 17.85 -11.88 13.42
N GLY A 313 18.21 -12.84 12.57
CA GLY A 313 18.75 -14.12 13.02
C GLY A 313 20.17 -14.02 13.62
N GLN A 314 20.97 -13.04 13.14
CA GLN A 314 22.36 -12.87 13.53
C GLN A 314 22.67 -11.40 13.93
N GLY A 315 21.67 -10.64 14.39
CA GLY A 315 21.84 -9.22 14.74
C GLY A 315 22.23 -8.36 13.53
N ALA A 316 23.15 -7.42 13.72
CA ALA A 316 23.56 -6.46 12.71
C ALA A 316 24.19 -7.08 11.44
N VAL A 317 24.74 -8.29 11.52
CA VAL A 317 25.35 -8.99 10.36
C VAL A 317 24.36 -9.83 9.55
N THR A 318 23.09 -9.85 9.94
CA THR A 318 22.02 -10.53 9.18
C THR A 318 21.86 -9.87 7.81
N ARG A 319 21.85 -10.64 6.73
CA ARG A 319 21.54 -10.13 5.39
C ARG A 319 20.07 -9.79 5.28
N ALA A 320 19.74 -8.64 4.69
CA ALA A 320 18.35 -8.16 4.57
C ALA A 320 17.46 -9.17 3.84
N ARG A 321 17.97 -9.88 2.84
CA ARG A 321 17.23 -10.92 2.08
C ARG A 321 16.67 -12.05 2.96
N SER A 322 17.33 -12.39 4.07
CA SER A 322 16.91 -13.50 4.94
C SER A 322 15.86 -13.12 5.97
N MET A 323 15.43 -11.86 5.99
CA MET A 323 14.45 -11.35 6.94
C MET A 323 13.02 -11.43 6.40
N SER A 324 12.04 -11.53 7.29
CA SER A 324 10.63 -11.38 6.91
C SER A 324 10.33 -9.94 6.47
N GLY A 325 9.30 -9.77 5.61
CA GLY A 325 8.89 -8.47 5.10
C GLY A 325 8.63 -7.44 6.22
N GLY A 326 7.99 -7.85 7.31
CA GLY A 326 7.73 -6.98 8.46
C GLY A 326 9.01 -6.49 9.15
N ASN A 327 10.05 -7.35 9.27
CA ASN A 327 11.32 -6.94 9.86
C ASN A 327 12.17 -6.12 8.88
N GLN A 328 12.08 -6.38 7.58
CA GLN A 328 12.68 -5.50 6.56
C GLN A 328 12.08 -4.08 6.65
N GLN A 329 10.76 -3.98 6.77
CA GLN A 329 10.07 -2.71 6.90
C GLN A 329 10.44 -1.99 8.21
N LYS A 330 10.48 -2.69 9.34
CA LYS A 330 10.98 -2.14 10.62
C LYS A 330 12.41 -1.60 10.50
N ALA A 331 13.29 -2.27 9.75
CA ALA A 331 14.65 -1.82 9.52
C ALA A 331 14.70 -0.51 8.70
N ILE A 332 13.85 -0.39 7.67
CA ILE A 332 13.71 0.85 6.89
C ILE A 332 13.18 1.98 7.77
N VAL A 333 12.10 1.73 8.51
CA VAL A 333 11.49 2.70 9.43
C VAL A 333 12.53 3.16 10.47
N ALA A 334 13.27 2.22 11.08
CA ALA A 334 14.31 2.52 12.05
C ALA A 334 15.37 3.46 11.46
N ARG A 335 15.88 3.15 10.26
CA ARG A 335 16.88 3.96 9.57
C ARG A 335 16.38 5.36 9.26
N GLU A 336 15.16 5.47 8.73
CA GLU A 336 14.60 6.75 8.30
C GLU A 336 14.21 7.65 9.49
N LEU A 337 13.62 7.08 10.54
CA LEU A 337 13.16 7.87 11.69
C LEU A 337 14.30 8.27 12.64
N ASP A 338 15.34 7.42 12.79
CA ASP A 338 16.52 7.75 13.63
C ASP A 338 17.32 8.95 13.09
N ARG A 339 17.18 9.29 11.81
CA ARG A 339 17.76 10.49 11.21
C ARG A 339 17.19 11.80 11.76
N ASN A 340 16.07 11.71 12.44
CA ASN A 340 15.40 12.83 13.12
C ASN A 340 15.12 14.03 12.20
N MET A 341 14.66 13.79 10.97
CA MET A 341 14.39 14.82 9.99
C MET A 341 13.03 15.51 10.25
N PRO A 342 12.87 16.81 9.92
CA PRO A 342 11.61 17.54 10.08
C PRO A 342 10.48 17.02 9.20
N LEU A 343 10.79 16.45 8.03
CA LEU A 343 9.80 15.82 7.14
C LEU A 343 10.04 14.32 7.03
N VAL A 344 8.96 13.54 7.21
CA VAL A 344 8.92 12.11 6.91
C VAL A 344 7.93 11.86 5.77
N VAL A 345 8.40 11.40 4.64
CA VAL A 345 7.55 10.91 3.53
C VAL A 345 7.41 9.40 3.69
N ALA A 346 6.21 8.94 4.02
CA ALA A 346 5.91 7.52 4.25
C ALA A 346 4.93 7.01 3.19
N VAL A 347 5.41 6.14 2.29
CA VAL A 347 4.62 5.62 1.17
C VAL A 347 4.27 4.16 1.42
N GLN A 348 2.98 3.90 1.58
CA GLN A 348 2.44 2.57 1.88
C GLN A 348 3.26 1.83 2.97
N PRO A 349 3.52 2.49 4.13
CA PRO A 349 4.49 1.99 5.11
C PRO A 349 4.08 0.65 5.72
N THR A 350 2.82 0.26 5.60
CA THR A 350 2.25 -0.95 6.21
C THR A 350 1.87 -2.03 5.19
N ARG A 351 2.05 -1.78 3.89
CA ARG A 351 1.63 -2.70 2.82
C ARG A 351 2.20 -4.10 2.97
N GLY A 352 1.31 -5.11 3.02
CA GLY A 352 1.65 -6.52 3.11
C GLY A 352 2.33 -6.90 4.43
N LEU A 353 1.98 -6.25 5.52
CA LEU A 353 2.47 -6.53 6.86
C LEU A 353 1.39 -7.18 7.73
N ASP A 354 1.83 -7.90 8.75
CA ASP A 354 0.92 -8.41 9.78
C ASP A 354 0.45 -7.28 10.72
N VAL A 355 -0.70 -7.51 11.37
CA VAL A 355 -1.36 -6.52 12.25
C VAL A 355 -0.43 -5.97 13.33
N GLY A 356 0.48 -6.80 13.87
CA GLY A 356 1.43 -6.35 14.90
C GLY A 356 2.51 -5.42 14.35
N ALA A 357 2.94 -5.62 13.11
CA ALA A 357 3.87 -4.71 12.44
C ALA A 357 3.18 -3.40 12.03
N ILE A 358 1.92 -3.46 11.59
CA ILE A 358 1.08 -2.28 11.29
C ILE A 358 0.95 -1.41 12.53
N GLU A 359 0.45 -1.97 13.65
CA GLU A 359 0.33 -1.25 14.93
C GLU A 359 1.64 -0.56 15.33
N TYR A 360 2.75 -1.30 15.20
CA TYR A 360 4.07 -0.77 15.55
C TYR A 360 4.45 0.46 14.71
N ILE A 361 4.28 0.37 13.38
CA ILE A 361 4.63 1.46 12.47
C ILE A 361 3.74 2.68 12.69
N HIS A 362 2.43 2.49 12.89
CA HIS A 362 1.50 3.56 13.20
C HIS A 362 1.92 4.30 14.48
N LYS A 363 2.27 3.57 15.55
CA LYS A 363 2.78 4.17 16.79
C LYS A 363 4.06 4.98 16.57
N GLN A 364 4.97 4.51 15.71
CA GLN A 364 6.18 5.27 15.38
C GLN A 364 5.86 6.56 14.61
N LEU A 365 4.96 6.52 13.63
CA LEU A 365 4.56 7.71 12.88
C LEU A 365 3.85 8.73 13.77
N VAL A 366 2.92 8.30 14.63
CA VAL A 366 2.26 9.18 15.61
C VAL A 366 3.28 9.80 16.56
N ALA A 367 4.24 9.02 17.06
CA ALA A 367 5.30 9.53 17.95
C ALA A 367 6.18 10.59 17.23
N GLN A 368 6.45 10.45 15.93
CA GLN A 368 7.17 11.48 15.17
C GLN A 368 6.34 12.76 15.01
N ARG A 369 5.04 12.63 14.69
CA ARG A 369 4.11 13.76 14.63
C ARG A 369 4.06 14.50 15.97
N ASP A 370 3.91 13.78 17.09
CA ASP A 370 3.82 14.37 18.43
C ASP A 370 5.13 15.04 18.87
N GLN A 371 6.26 14.72 18.23
CA GLN A 371 7.53 15.43 18.36
C GLN A 371 7.61 16.68 17.47
N GLY A 372 6.53 17.08 16.81
CA GLY A 372 6.47 18.27 15.96
C GLY A 372 6.96 18.07 14.51
N LYS A 373 7.11 16.83 14.04
CA LYS A 373 7.52 16.59 12.64
C LYS A 373 6.32 16.59 11.71
N ALA A 374 6.57 16.99 10.46
CA ALA A 374 5.63 16.88 9.36
C ALA A 374 5.67 15.46 8.77
N ILE A 375 4.51 14.87 8.53
CA ILE A 375 4.42 13.54 7.92
C ILE A 375 3.52 13.60 6.70
N LEU A 376 4.10 13.32 5.53
CA LEU A 376 3.37 13.05 4.31
C LEU A 376 3.20 11.54 4.20
N LEU A 377 1.99 11.06 4.46
CA LEU A 377 1.59 9.68 4.30
C LEU A 377 0.96 9.48 2.93
N VAL A 378 1.33 8.43 2.22
CA VAL A 378 0.59 7.94 1.05
C VAL A 378 0.12 6.54 1.36
N SER A 379 -1.18 6.31 1.37
CA SER A 379 -1.76 5.01 1.70
C SER A 379 -2.94 4.66 0.80
N LEU A 380 -3.04 3.39 0.46
CA LEU A 380 -4.18 2.78 -0.22
C LEU A 380 -5.04 1.96 0.74
N GLU A 381 -4.57 1.76 1.99
CA GLU A 381 -5.29 1.00 3.01
C GLU A 381 -6.28 1.92 3.72
N LEU A 382 -7.58 1.65 3.55
CA LEU A 382 -8.65 2.52 4.05
C LEU A 382 -8.64 2.69 5.56
N ASP A 383 -8.31 1.62 6.31
CA ASP A 383 -8.19 1.69 7.77
C ASP A 383 -7.06 2.64 8.19
N GLU A 384 -5.94 2.65 7.45
CA GLU A 384 -4.83 3.59 7.67
C GLU A 384 -5.24 5.02 7.31
N VAL A 385 -5.91 5.22 6.17
CA VAL A 385 -6.39 6.53 5.70
C VAL A 385 -7.41 7.15 6.67
N MET A 386 -8.29 6.35 7.27
CA MET A 386 -9.31 6.86 8.18
C MET A 386 -8.80 7.10 9.61
N ASN A 387 -7.79 6.35 10.08
CA ASN A 387 -7.42 6.35 11.49
C ASN A 387 -6.12 7.09 11.81
N LEU A 388 -5.18 7.17 10.86
CA LEU A 388 -3.85 7.69 11.16
C LEU A 388 -3.67 9.19 10.89
N PRO A 389 -4.13 9.77 9.75
CA PRO A 389 -3.86 11.16 9.42
C PRO A 389 -4.69 12.14 10.25
N ASP A 390 -4.25 13.40 10.24
CA ASP A 390 -5.01 14.53 10.75
C ASP A 390 -5.80 15.22 9.63
N ARG A 391 -5.35 15.02 8.37
CA ARG A 391 -5.97 15.56 7.17
C ARG A 391 -5.78 14.60 6.00
N ILE A 392 -6.83 14.41 5.18
CA ILE A 392 -6.84 13.53 4.02
C ILE A 392 -6.97 14.38 2.76
N LEU A 393 -6.05 14.18 1.82
CA LEU A 393 -6.13 14.68 0.45
C LEU A 393 -6.48 13.50 -0.45
N VAL A 394 -7.55 13.61 -1.23
CA VAL A 394 -7.93 12.55 -2.17
C VAL A 394 -7.41 12.87 -3.55
N MET A 395 -6.64 11.96 -4.12
CA MET A 395 -6.07 12.09 -5.46
C MET A 395 -6.80 11.20 -6.45
N TYR A 396 -7.23 11.79 -7.58
CA TYR A 396 -7.87 11.10 -8.70
C TYR A 396 -7.38 11.67 -10.04
N GLU A 397 -6.95 10.81 -10.94
CA GLU A 397 -6.42 11.17 -12.28
C GLU A 397 -5.37 12.31 -12.27
N GLY A 398 -4.51 12.32 -11.27
CA GLY A 398 -3.41 13.27 -11.14
C GLY A 398 -3.77 14.58 -10.46
N GLU A 399 -5.00 14.79 -10.03
CA GLU A 399 -5.47 16.00 -9.34
C GLU A 399 -5.87 15.70 -7.89
N ILE A 400 -5.72 16.68 -6.99
CA ILE A 400 -6.38 16.63 -5.69
C ILE A 400 -7.86 17.01 -5.89
N VAL A 401 -8.76 16.07 -5.62
CA VAL A 401 -10.20 16.21 -5.86
C VAL A 401 -11.01 16.46 -4.59
N GLY A 402 -10.38 16.36 -3.42
CA GLY A 402 -11.02 16.65 -2.14
C GLY A 402 -10.01 16.70 -1.00
N GLU A 403 -10.33 17.52 0.01
CA GLU A 403 -9.62 17.63 1.29
C GLU A 403 -10.59 17.41 2.44
N PHE A 404 -10.23 16.55 3.42
CA PHE A 404 -11.14 16.12 4.48
C PHE A 404 -10.46 16.01 5.84
N ASP A 405 -11.25 16.29 6.87
CA ASP A 405 -10.97 15.84 8.24
C ASP A 405 -11.46 14.37 8.35
N PRO A 406 -10.59 13.41 8.72
CA PRO A 406 -10.97 12.01 8.86
C PRO A 406 -12.09 11.76 9.88
N LYS A 407 -12.34 12.70 10.80
CA LYS A 407 -13.43 12.61 11.79
C LYS A 407 -14.79 13.03 11.24
N GLN A 408 -14.82 13.70 10.09
CA GLN A 408 -16.03 14.29 9.52
C GLN A 408 -16.49 13.60 8.23
N VAL A 409 -15.61 12.87 7.57
CA VAL A 409 -15.91 12.17 6.31
C VAL A 409 -16.27 10.72 6.58
N SER A 410 -17.29 10.19 5.89
CA SER A 410 -17.59 8.77 5.91
C SER A 410 -16.74 8.00 4.89
N LEU A 411 -16.59 6.69 5.11
CA LEU A 411 -15.86 5.81 4.20
C LEU A 411 -16.52 5.77 2.81
N GLU A 412 -17.85 5.75 2.77
CA GLU A 412 -18.62 5.76 1.52
C GLU A 412 -18.41 7.06 0.76
N GLU A 413 -18.40 8.20 1.46
CA GLU A 413 -18.17 9.49 0.83
C GLU A 413 -16.74 9.57 0.29
N LEU A 414 -15.73 9.20 1.08
CA LEU A 414 -14.33 9.15 0.65
C LEU A 414 -14.18 8.29 -0.61
N GLY A 415 -14.86 7.13 -0.66
CA GLY A 415 -14.88 6.23 -1.80
C GLY A 415 -15.41 6.88 -3.09
N LEU A 416 -16.43 7.75 -3.01
CA LEU A 416 -16.94 8.47 -4.18
C LEU A 416 -15.92 9.47 -4.78
N TYR A 417 -15.12 10.11 -3.93
CA TYR A 417 -14.02 10.98 -4.38
C TYR A 417 -12.86 10.16 -4.96
N MET A 418 -12.49 9.06 -4.31
CA MET A 418 -11.44 8.15 -4.81
C MET A 418 -11.79 7.53 -6.17
N ALA A 419 -13.08 7.30 -6.44
CA ALA A 419 -13.60 6.81 -7.71
C ALA A 419 -13.86 7.92 -8.75
N GLY A 420 -13.63 9.20 -8.40
CA GLY A 420 -13.83 10.34 -9.28
C GLY A 420 -15.31 10.72 -9.51
N ALA A 421 -16.24 10.10 -8.78
CA ALA A 421 -17.68 10.39 -8.86
C ALA A 421 -18.06 11.74 -8.24
N LYS A 422 -17.23 12.26 -7.33
CA LYS A 422 -17.38 13.57 -6.70
C LYS A 422 -16.05 14.34 -6.76
N ARG A 423 -16.16 15.68 -6.76
CA ARG A 423 -15.03 16.62 -6.66
C ARG A 423 -15.43 17.82 -5.83
N GLN A 424 -14.57 18.32 -4.98
CA GLN A 424 -14.75 19.63 -4.34
C GLN A 424 -14.42 20.76 -5.32
N PRO A 425 -15.03 21.95 -5.18
CA PRO A 425 -14.65 23.11 -5.97
C PRO A 425 -13.16 23.44 -5.75
N LYS A 426 -12.43 23.83 -6.80
CA LYS A 426 -10.99 24.13 -6.71
C LYS A 426 -10.67 25.28 -5.72
N GLU A 427 -11.61 26.21 -5.55
CA GLU A 427 -11.52 27.33 -4.59
C GLU A 427 -11.51 26.86 -3.11
N ALA A 428 -12.02 25.66 -2.83
CA ALA A 428 -12.02 25.05 -1.49
C ALA A 428 -10.77 24.23 -1.18
N LEU A 429 -9.92 24.02 -2.19
CA LEU A 429 -8.69 23.22 -2.11
C LEU A 429 -7.41 24.10 -2.15
N ALA A 430 -7.56 25.43 -2.10
CA ALA A 430 -6.48 26.42 -2.19
C ALA A 430 -5.90 26.85 -0.83
#